data_c21c4688a06ee4b8e45225edc622d90b
#
_entry.id   c21c4688a06ee4b8e45225edc622d90b
#
_cell.length_a   1.000
_cell.length_b   1.000
_cell.length_c   1.000
_cell.angle_alpha   90.00
_cell.angle_beta   90.00
_cell.angle_gamma   90.00
#
_symmetry.space_group_name_H-M   'P 1'
#
loop_
_entity.id
_entity.type
_entity.pdbx_description
1 polymer ?
#
loop_
_entity_poly.entity_id
_entity_poly.type
_entity_poly.pdbx_seq_one_letter_code
_entity_poly.pdbx_strand_id
1 'polypeptide(L)'
;AFLGDIHKTNQVLDREGRIRYSGSTIQQNHGETNDKGLLLWEIQDKENFTCKHIAFNNPKPFVTIELTPKGRIPKGTKIPKGARLRLVSNNNLPLARMRRAVDIAKHRFRPEAITFLNRASGQRGSVDSLTNTIVKENLRDTAVQEKLMR
;
A
#
# COMPACT_ATOMS: atom_id res chain seq x y z
N ALA A 1 23.13 -15.87 -8.42
CA ALA A 1 23.26 -15.15 -7.16
C ALA A 1 21.87 -14.86 -6.58
N PHE A 2 21.74 -14.97 -5.27
CA PHE A 2 20.53 -14.68 -4.53
C PHE A 2 20.67 -13.30 -3.90
N LEU A 3 19.82 -12.36 -4.31
CA LEU A 3 19.88 -10.98 -3.86
C LEU A 3 18.68 -10.64 -2.97
N GLY A 4 18.92 -9.82 -1.96
CA GLY A 4 17.92 -9.31 -1.02
C GLY A 4 17.68 -7.79 -1.16
N ASP A 5 16.99 -7.18 -0.20
CA ASP A 5 16.70 -5.75 -0.07
C ASP A 5 15.62 -5.20 -1.02
N ILE A 6 15.62 -5.57 -2.28
CA ILE A 6 14.61 -5.12 -3.24
C ILE A 6 13.30 -5.90 -3.06
N HIS A 7 12.20 -5.19 -2.81
CA HIS A 7 10.89 -5.80 -2.54
C HIS A 7 10.14 -6.25 -3.79
N LYS A 8 10.60 -5.88 -4.99
CA LYS A 8 9.98 -6.32 -6.24
C LYS A 8 10.18 -7.82 -6.41
N THR A 9 9.08 -8.54 -6.56
CA THR A 9 9.05 -9.99 -6.64
C THR A 9 9.72 -10.50 -7.91
N ASN A 10 10.58 -11.52 -7.76
CA ASN A 10 11.22 -12.27 -8.84
C ASN A 10 11.86 -11.38 -9.92
N GLN A 11 12.61 -10.37 -9.52
CA GLN A 11 13.31 -9.50 -10.47
C GLN A 11 14.57 -10.19 -10.97
N VAL A 12 14.60 -10.54 -12.25
CA VAL A 12 15.73 -11.14 -12.95
C VAL A 12 16.67 -10.06 -13.46
N LEU A 13 18.00 -10.21 -13.27
CA LEU A 13 19.00 -9.23 -13.65
C LEU A 13 19.90 -9.67 -14.81
N ASP A 14 19.90 -10.96 -15.15
CA ASP A 14 20.69 -11.53 -16.23
C ASP A 14 19.82 -12.32 -17.22
N ARG A 15 20.36 -12.63 -18.39
CA ARG A 15 19.65 -13.36 -19.46
C ARG A 15 19.36 -14.81 -19.07
N GLU A 16 20.29 -15.43 -18.35
CA GLU A 16 20.20 -16.84 -17.94
C GLU A 16 19.33 -17.04 -16.70
N GLY A 17 18.94 -15.96 -16.02
CA GLY A 17 18.13 -16.04 -14.81
C GLY A 17 18.87 -16.53 -13.57
N ARG A 18 20.20 -16.40 -13.56
CA ARG A 18 21.08 -16.85 -12.46
C ARG A 18 21.18 -15.81 -11.33
N ILE A 19 20.85 -14.54 -11.64
CA ILE A 19 20.91 -13.42 -10.69
C ILE A 19 19.51 -12.88 -10.50
N ARG A 20 18.98 -13.03 -9.28
CA ARG A 20 17.61 -12.61 -8.97
C ARG A 20 17.48 -12.00 -7.60
N TYR A 21 16.57 -11.01 -7.50
CA TYR A 21 15.96 -10.59 -6.25
C TYR A 21 14.74 -11.47 -5.97
N SER A 22 14.67 -12.02 -4.77
CA SER A 22 13.50 -12.80 -4.33
C SER A 22 12.25 -11.92 -4.14
N GLY A 23 12.46 -10.68 -3.75
CA GLY A 23 11.40 -9.81 -3.27
C GLY A 23 11.14 -9.99 -1.77
N SER A 24 10.09 -9.35 -1.29
CA SER A 24 9.62 -9.51 0.08
C SER A 24 8.59 -10.65 0.19
N THR A 25 8.52 -11.29 1.35
CA THR A 25 7.55 -12.36 1.63
C THR A 25 6.13 -11.85 1.84
N ILE A 26 5.98 -10.58 2.19
CA ILE A 26 4.70 -9.91 2.41
C ILE A 26 4.71 -8.51 1.80
N GLN A 27 3.56 -8.05 1.36
CA GLN A 27 3.35 -6.66 0.92
C GLN A 27 3.52 -5.71 2.10
N GLN A 28 4.38 -4.71 1.99
CA GLN A 28 4.72 -3.80 3.07
C GLN A 28 3.99 -2.45 3.00
N ASN A 29 3.52 -2.08 1.82
CA ASN A 29 2.84 -0.80 1.62
C ASN A 29 1.90 -0.83 0.40
N HIS A 30 1.14 0.25 0.24
CA HIS A 30 0.18 0.41 -0.87
C HIS A 30 0.82 0.61 -2.26
N GLY A 31 2.12 0.81 -2.35
CA GLY A 31 2.84 0.96 -3.62
C GLY A 31 3.33 -0.37 -4.18
N GLU A 32 3.22 -1.43 -3.42
CA GLU A 32 3.66 -2.76 -3.82
C GLU A 32 2.53 -3.62 -4.36
N THR A 33 2.89 -4.54 -5.24
CA THR A 33 1.98 -5.59 -5.71
C THR A 33 1.77 -6.66 -4.63
N ASN A 34 0.68 -7.42 -4.71
CA ASN A 34 0.33 -8.45 -3.71
C ASN A 34 0.79 -9.87 -4.12
N ASP A 35 1.67 -9.98 -5.10
CA ASP A 35 2.26 -11.21 -5.60
C ASP A 35 3.50 -11.65 -4.81
N LYS A 36 3.51 -11.42 -3.51
CA LYS A 36 4.63 -11.70 -2.62
C LYS A 36 4.79 -13.18 -2.34
N GLY A 37 6.04 -13.59 -2.02
CA GLY A 37 6.32 -15.00 -1.79
C GLY A 37 7.82 -15.27 -1.64
N LEU A 38 8.24 -16.44 -2.10
CA LEU A 38 9.63 -16.85 -2.12
C LEU A 38 10.04 -17.42 -3.49
N LEU A 39 11.34 -17.51 -3.73
CA LEU A 39 11.91 -18.25 -4.86
C LEU A 39 12.41 -19.60 -4.39
N LEU A 40 11.87 -20.67 -4.94
CA LEU A 40 12.37 -22.02 -4.79
C LEU A 40 13.35 -22.30 -5.92
N TRP A 41 14.58 -22.67 -5.55
CA TRP A 41 15.63 -23.04 -6.49
C TRP A 41 15.93 -24.52 -6.37
N GLU A 42 16.02 -25.20 -7.50
CA GLU A 42 16.54 -26.55 -7.61
C GLU A 42 17.79 -26.45 -8.49
N ILE A 43 18.96 -26.71 -7.92
CA ILE A 43 20.25 -26.50 -8.57
C ILE A 43 20.99 -27.82 -8.62
N GLN A 44 21.30 -28.30 -9.83
CA GLN A 44 22.17 -29.45 -10.07
C GLN A 44 23.60 -28.97 -10.31
N ASP A 45 23.77 -27.97 -11.17
CA ASP A 45 25.01 -27.29 -11.44
C ASP A 45 24.78 -25.85 -11.90
N LYS A 46 25.82 -25.14 -12.34
CA LYS A 46 25.72 -23.73 -12.76
C LYS A 46 24.89 -23.51 -14.04
N GLU A 47 24.64 -24.56 -14.82
CA GLU A 47 23.87 -24.48 -16.08
C GLU A 47 22.51 -25.18 -15.96
N ASN A 48 22.42 -26.18 -15.08
CA ASN A 48 21.21 -26.96 -14.84
C ASN A 48 20.56 -26.56 -13.52
N PHE A 49 19.63 -25.65 -13.60
CA PHE A 49 18.85 -25.17 -12.44
C PHE A 49 17.44 -24.78 -12.85
N THR A 50 16.53 -24.81 -11.91
CA THR A 50 15.21 -24.22 -12.03
C THR A 50 14.96 -23.21 -10.92
N CYS A 51 14.13 -22.22 -11.20
CA CYS A 51 13.71 -21.23 -10.23
C CYS A 51 12.22 -20.98 -10.36
N LYS A 52 11.47 -21.30 -9.32
CA LYS A 52 10.02 -21.15 -9.27
C LYS A 52 9.62 -20.15 -8.21
N HIS A 53 8.79 -19.18 -8.57
CA HIS A 53 8.15 -18.29 -7.60
C HIS A 53 6.95 -19.02 -6.94
N ILE A 54 6.93 -19.03 -5.63
CA ILE A 54 5.83 -19.55 -4.81
C ILE A 54 5.17 -18.36 -4.10
N ALA A 55 3.98 -17.99 -4.55
CA ALA A 55 3.23 -16.88 -3.99
C ALA A 55 2.61 -17.26 -2.63
N PHE A 56 2.64 -16.32 -1.69
CA PHE A 56 1.97 -16.46 -0.41
C PHE A 56 0.60 -15.77 -0.45
N ASN A 57 -0.35 -16.38 0.21
CA ASN A 57 -1.65 -15.75 0.42
C ASN A 57 -1.52 -14.66 1.50
N ASN A 58 -1.83 -13.42 1.14
CA ASN A 58 -1.86 -12.32 2.09
C ASN A 58 -3.30 -12.10 2.58
N PRO A 59 -3.63 -12.46 3.83
CA PRO A 59 -4.99 -12.32 4.35
C PRO A 59 -5.39 -10.87 4.60
N LYS A 60 -4.42 -9.95 4.69
CA LYS A 60 -4.64 -8.53 5.00
C LYS A 60 -3.90 -7.61 4.01
N PRO A 61 -4.23 -7.69 2.71
CA PRO A 61 -3.51 -6.95 1.68
C PRO A 61 -3.69 -5.44 1.81
N PHE A 62 -2.69 -4.70 1.37
CA PHE A 62 -2.82 -3.26 1.11
C PHE A 62 -3.55 -3.06 -0.21
N VAL A 63 -4.70 -2.41 -0.16
CA VAL A 63 -5.53 -2.15 -1.34
C VAL A 63 -5.78 -0.66 -1.50
N THR A 64 -5.55 -0.15 -2.70
CA THR A 64 -5.87 1.23 -3.05
C THR A 64 -7.15 1.26 -3.87
N ILE A 65 -8.10 2.11 -3.47
CA ILE A 65 -9.35 2.37 -4.18
C ILE A 65 -9.31 3.81 -4.69
N GLU A 66 -9.33 3.99 -5.99
CA GLU A 66 -9.52 5.31 -6.58
C GLU A 66 -11.01 5.68 -6.56
N LEU A 67 -11.32 6.80 -5.96
CA LEU A 67 -12.67 7.33 -5.91
C LEU A 67 -13.04 7.94 -7.27
N THR A 68 -14.30 7.82 -7.63
CA THR A 68 -14.83 8.54 -8.81
C THR A 68 -14.70 10.06 -8.62
N PRO A 69 -14.79 10.88 -9.69
CA PRO A 69 -14.75 12.35 -9.58
C PRO A 69 -15.81 12.92 -8.62
N LYS A 70 -16.91 12.19 -8.40
CA LYS A 70 -17.96 12.55 -7.43
C LYS A 70 -17.67 12.05 -6.00
N GLY A 71 -16.49 11.47 -5.74
CA GLY A 71 -16.10 10.94 -4.42
C GLY A 71 -16.81 9.65 -4.02
N ARG A 72 -17.23 8.84 -4.98
CA ARG A 72 -17.90 7.55 -4.71
C ARG A 72 -16.91 6.39 -4.94
N ILE A 73 -17.09 5.32 -4.15
CA ILE A 73 -16.42 4.04 -4.41
C ILE A 73 -17.01 3.44 -5.69
N PRO A 74 -16.17 2.98 -6.65
CA PRO A 74 -16.66 2.36 -7.88
C PRO A 74 -17.59 1.18 -7.62
N LYS A 75 -18.60 1.02 -8.47
CA LYS A 75 -19.48 -0.15 -8.41
C LYS A 75 -18.68 -1.42 -8.68
N GLY A 76 -19.06 -2.53 -8.04
CA GLY A 76 -18.37 -3.81 -8.25
C GLY A 76 -17.03 -3.97 -7.52
N THR A 77 -16.52 -2.94 -6.80
CA THR A 77 -15.30 -3.06 -6.00
C THR A 77 -15.44 -4.21 -4.99
N LYS A 78 -14.53 -5.20 -5.11
CA LYS A 78 -14.43 -6.34 -4.18
C LYS A 78 -13.13 -6.21 -3.39
N ILE A 79 -13.21 -6.28 -2.07
CA ILE A 79 -12.08 -6.12 -1.16
C ILE A 79 -12.13 -7.27 -0.15
N PRO A 80 -11.01 -7.94 0.14
CA PRO A 80 -10.93 -8.93 1.21
C PRO A 80 -11.26 -8.28 2.56
N LYS A 81 -11.97 -9.00 3.42
CA LYS A 81 -12.22 -8.57 4.80
C LYS A 81 -10.88 -8.40 5.53
N GLY A 82 -10.76 -7.34 6.30
CA GLY A 82 -9.52 -7.05 7.05
C GLY A 82 -8.39 -6.44 6.21
N ALA A 83 -8.60 -6.13 4.93
CA ALA A 83 -7.62 -5.43 4.11
C ALA A 83 -7.27 -4.05 4.69
N ARG A 84 -6.05 -3.58 4.43
CA ARG A 84 -5.60 -2.22 4.75
C ARG A 84 -5.90 -1.32 3.56
N LEU A 85 -6.88 -0.44 3.70
CA LEU A 85 -7.39 0.37 2.59
C LEU A 85 -6.74 1.73 2.51
N ARG A 86 -6.50 2.19 1.28
CA ARG A 86 -6.24 3.58 0.94
C ARG A 86 -7.30 4.06 -0.03
N LEU A 87 -8.05 5.08 0.33
CA LEU A 87 -8.94 5.79 -0.59
C LEU A 87 -8.17 6.94 -1.24
N VAL A 88 -8.19 7.02 -2.56
CA VAL A 88 -7.48 8.05 -3.31
C VAL A 88 -8.48 8.87 -4.11
N SER A 89 -8.37 10.18 -4.03
CA SER A 89 -9.05 11.10 -4.93
C SER A 89 -8.02 11.85 -5.78
N ASN A 90 -8.25 11.89 -7.08
CA ASN A 90 -7.48 12.72 -8.01
C ASN A 90 -8.10 14.12 -8.19
N ASN A 91 -9.26 14.35 -7.59
CA ASN A 91 -9.98 15.62 -7.60
C ASN A 91 -9.96 16.23 -6.20
N ASN A 92 -10.03 17.56 -6.13
CA ASN A 92 -10.13 18.28 -4.87
C ASN A 92 -11.52 18.10 -4.27
N LEU A 93 -11.73 16.97 -3.57
CA LEU A 93 -13.01 16.66 -2.94
C LEU A 93 -13.17 17.39 -1.60
N PRO A 94 -14.34 17.96 -1.34
CA PRO A 94 -14.66 18.49 -0.01
C PRO A 94 -14.51 17.41 1.07
N LEU A 95 -14.05 17.82 2.26
CA LEU A 95 -13.82 16.93 3.40
C LEU A 95 -15.05 16.07 3.75
N ALA A 96 -16.23 16.64 3.66
CA ALA A 96 -17.49 15.92 3.92
C ALA A 96 -17.70 14.73 2.96
N ARG A 97 -17.31 14.86 1.69
CA ARG A 97 -17.37 13.75 0.72
C ARG A 97 -16.34 12.68 1.02
N MET A 98 -15.13 13.07 1.43
CA MET A 98 -14.09 12.12 1.84
C MET A 98 -14.54 11.34 3.08
N ARG A 99 -15.07 12.01 4.10
CA ARG A 99 -15.65 11.36 5.31
C ARG A 99 -16.71 10.34 4.94
N ARG A 100 -17.67 10.73 4.10
CA ARG A 100 -18.74 9.82 3.64
C ARG A 100 -18.18 8.59 2.90
N ALA A 101 -17.15 8.76 2.05
CA ALA A 101 -16.51 7.64 1.35
C ALA A 101 -15.82 6.68 2.34
N VAL A 102 -15.16 7.23 3.36
CA VAL A 102 -14.54 6.45 4.44
C VAL A 102 -15.59 5.67 5.23
N ASP A 103 -16.70 6.29 5.61
CA ASP A 103 -17.77 5.63 6.37
C ASP A 103 -18.39 4.48 5.58
N ILE A 104 -18.67 4.71 4.29
CA ILE A 104 -19.15 3.65 3.39
C ILE A 104 -18.14 2.50 3.29
N ALA A 105 -16.83 2.81 3.16
CA ALA A 105 -15.78 1.80 3.09
C ALA A 105 -15.67 0.99 4.38
N LYS A 106 -15.76 1.63 5.56
CA LYS A 106 -15.78 0.97 6.87
C LYS A 106 -16.92 -0.04 6.99
N HIS A 107 -18.12 0.40 6.66
CA HIS A 107 -19.32 -0.46 6.77
C HIS A 107 -19.30 -1.61 5.76
N ARG A 108 -18.90 -1.32 4.52
CA ARG A 108 -18.96 -2.28 3.41
C ARG A 108 -17.86 -3.33 3.46
N PHE A 109 -16.63 -2.94 3.75
CA PHE A 109 -15.46 -3.81 3.61
C PHE A 109 -14.85 -4.25 4.95
N ARG A 110 -15.20 -3.60 6.05
CA ARG A 110 -14.66 -3.88 7.40
C ARG A 110 -13.13 -4.00 7.38
N PRO A 111 -12.43 -2.97 6.90
CA PRO A 111 -10.97 -3.00 6.80
C PRO A 111 -10.32 -3.01 8.18
N GLU A 112 -9.08 -3.53 8.27
CA GLU A 112 -8.24 -3.41 9.47
C GLU A 112 -7.79 -1.96 9.71
N ALA A 113 -7.42 -1.29 8.62
CA ALA A 113 -7.02 0.12 8.64
C ALA A 113 -7.53 0.81 7.37
N ILE A 114 -7.79 2.12 7.49
CA ILE A 114 -8.19 2.93 6.35
C ILE A 114 -7.47 4.28 6.40
N THR A 115 -6.91 4.66 5.27
CA THR A 115 -6.28 5.96 5.05
C THR A 115 -6.88 6.64 3.84
N PHE A 116 -6.68 7.93 3.71
CA PHE A 116 -7.07 8.66 2.50
C PHE A 116 -5.93 9.51 1.96
N LEU A 117 -5.98 9.78 0.67
CA LEU A 117 -5.07 10.65 -0.05
C LEU A 117 -5.86 11.48 -1.05
N ASN A 118 -5.88 12.80 -0.85
CA ASN A 118 -6.37 13.72 -1.85
C ASN A 118 -5.19 14.27 -2.66
N ARG A 119 -4.95 13.72 -3.83
CA ARG A 119 -3.80 14.09 -4.67
C ARG A 119 -3.85 15.55 -5.14
N ALA A 120 -5.05 16.08 -5.40
CA ALA A 120 -5.23 17.43 -5.89
C ALA A 120 -4.84 18.51 -4.85
N SER A 121 -5.02 18.22 -3.55
CA SER A 121 -4.67 19.14 -2.46
C SER A 121 -3.40 18.73 -1.71
N GLY A 122 -2.77 17.61 -2.08
CA GLY A 122 -1.63 17.06 -1.34
C GLY A 122 -1.97 16.51 0.06
N GLN A 123 -3.23 16.55 0.45
CA GLN A 123 -3.66 16.11 1.78
C GLN A 123 -3.60 14.59 1.93
N ARG A 124 -2.91 14.15 2.97
CA ARG A 124 -2.86 12.75 3.41
C ARG A 124 -3.32 12.68 4.87
N GLY A 125 -4.02 11.62 5.23
CA GLY A 125 -4.42 11.45 6.61
C GLY A 125 -4.94 10.05 6.95
N SER A 126 -4.97 9.75 8.24
CA SER A 126 -5.72 8.64 8.81
C SER A 126 -7.17 9.06 9.04
N VAL A 127 -8.03 8.09 9.35
CA VAL A 127 -9.43 8.36 9.68
C VAL A 127 -9.54 9.26 10.91
N ASP A 128 -8.66 9.09 11.87
CA ASP A 128 -8.66 9.91 13.10
C ASP A 128 -8.40 11.39 12.80
N SER A 129 -7.62 11.69 11.76
CA SER A 129 -7.39 13.07 11.31
C SER A 129 -8.61 13.71 10.62
N LEU A 130 -9.58 12.90 10.16
CA LEU A 130 -10.85 13.39 9.63
C LEU A 130 -11.87 13.72 10.71
N THR A 131 -11.77 13.05 11.86
CA THR A 131 -12.68 13.27 13.01
C THR A 131 -12.21 14.40 13.90
N ASN A 132 -10.89 14.55 14.05
CA ASN A 132 -10.29 15.64 14.80
C ASN A 132 -9.87 16.77 13.85
N THR A 133 -10.48 17.93 13.99
CA THR A 133 -10.08 19.19 13.33
C THR A 133 -8.81 19.78 14.00
N ILE A 134 -7.94 18.94 14.51
CA ILE A 134 -6.64 19.37 15.00
C ILE A 134 -5.78 19.58 13.77
N VAL A 135 -5.43 20.81 13.50
CA VAL A 135 -4.33 21.19 12.61
C VAL A 135 -3.13 20.38 13.05
N LYS A 136 -2.77 19.34 12.33
CA LYS A 136 -1.48 18.69 12.58
C LYS A 136 -0.43 19.69 12.15
N GLU A 137 0.12 20.39 13.15
CA GLU A 137 1.34 21.15 12.98
C GLU A 137 2.37 20.22 12.31
N ASN A 138 3.03 20.72 11.31
CA ASN A 138 3.99 19.92 10.56
C ASN A 138 5.20 19.66 11.47
N LEU A 139 5.31 18.49 12.06
CA LEU A 139 6.39 18.11 12.98
C LEU A 139 7.80 18.21 12.38
N ARG A 140 7.90 18.43 11.06
CA ARG A 140 9.17 18.71 10.37
C ARG A 140 9.48 20.20 10.29
N ASP A 141 8.56 21.06 10.71
CA ASP A 141 8.81 22.49 10.82
C ASP A 141 9.68 22.76 12.04
N THR A 142 10.81 23.41 11.84
CA THR A 142 11.77 23.74 12.91
C THR A 142 11.14 24.60 14.01
N ALA A 143 10.25 25.52 13.66
CA ALA A 143 9.52 26.35 14.62
C ALA A 143 8.58 25.52 15.53
N VAL A 144 7.98 24.45 14.99
CA VAL A 144 7.15 23.52 15.77
C VAL A 144 8.02 22.66 16.69
N GLN A 145 9.19 22.22 16.22
CA GLN A 145 10.12 21.44 17.03
C GLN A 145 10.68 22.24 18.19
N GLU A 146 11.05 23.49 17.98
CA GLU A 146 11.52 24.39 19.05
C GLU A 146 10.45 24.63 20.12
N LYS A 147 9.17 24.71 19.73
CA LYS A 147 8.06 24.90 20.68
C LYS A 147 7.79 23.66 21.53
N LEU A 148 8.07 22.45 21.00
CA LEU A 148 7.88 21.19 21.73
C LEU A 148 9.03 20.85 22.68
N MET A 149 10.20 21.50 22.51
CA MET A 149 11.39 21.29 23.36
C MET A 149 11.51 22.27 24.54
N ARG A 150 10.56 23.18 24.69
CA ARG A 150 10.45 24.12 25.85
C ARG A 150 9.38 23.61 26.83
#